data_5f840baa1b6d449d940c8ccfe1016878
#
_entry.id   5f840baa1b6d449d940c8ccfe1016878
#
_cell.length_a   1.000
_cell.length_b   1.000
_cell.length_c   1.000
_cell.angle_alpha   90.00
_cell.angle_beta   90.00
_cell.angle_gamma   90.00
#
_symmetry.space_group_name_H-M   'P 1'
#
loop_
_entity.id
_entity.type
_entity.pdbx_description
1 polymer ?
#
loop_
_entity_poly.entity_id
_entity_poly.type
_entity_poly.pdbx_seq_one_letter_code
_entity_poly.pdbx_strand_id
1 'polypeptide(L)'
;MPVSRLSLALLLSGVFATGPALAADRPEHACLDKAEQRIAVATHRAVPLAQIIKSWRAQGHHGELVRARLCRHEDKLAYMLTLLGRSGKVVRTTVDAATGEVINGR
;
A
#
# COMPACT_ATOMS: atom_id res chain seq x y z
N MET A 1 40.19 33.51 48.97
CA MET A 1 39.94 33.26 48.54
C MET A 1 39.37 32.56 47.87
N PRO A 2 38.86 32.20 47.52
CA PRO A 2 38.20 31.53 46.94
C PRO A 2 37.92 31.33 45.90
N VAL A 3 37.81 30.85 45.33
CA VAL A 3 37.61 30.63 44.29
C VAL A 3 36.73 29.97 43.78
N SER A 4 36.20 29.89 43.38
CA SER A 4 35.22 29.37 42.85
C SER A 4 35.20 28.83 41.76
N ARG A 5 35.09 28.18 41.45
CA ARG A 5 35.01 27.60 40.41
C ARG A 5 33.99 27.32 39.84
N LEU A 6 33.63 27.28 39.24
CA LEU A 6 32.62 27.05 38.57
C LEU A 6 32.58 26.18 37.78
N SER A 7 32.17 25.47 37.63
CA SER A 7 32.02 24.58 36.80
C SER A 7 31.07 24.60 36.01
N LEU A 8 31.06 24.65 35.23
CA LEU A 8 30.13 24.65 34.41
C LEU A 8 29.75 23.53 33.81
N ALA A 9 29.05 23.05 33.76
CA ALA A 9 28.50 21.97 33.26
C ALA A 9 27.95 22.07 32.08
N LEU A 10 28.25 21.79 31.33
CA LEU A 10 27.73 21.83 30.20
C LEU A 10 26.98 20.86 29.82
N LEU A 11 26.12 20.78 29.50
CA LEU A 11 25.28 19.98 29.05
C LEU A 11 25.01 19.87 27.83
N LEU A 12 25.13 19.21 27.25
CA LEU A 12 24.78 18.98 26.08
C LEU A 12 23.82 18.19 25.85
N SER A 13 23.04 18.26 25.55
CA SER A 13 21.99 17.60 25.25
C SER A 13 21.84 17.35 23.95
N GLY A 14 22.15 16.50 23.48
CA GLY A 14 22.00 16.26 22.18
C GLY A 14 20.78 15.66 21.93
N VAL A 15 20.09 16.16 21.35
CA VAL A 15 18.93 15.64 21.05
C VAL A 15 18.92 15.15 19.76
N PHE A 16 18.65 14.10 19.44
CA PHE A 16 18.60 13.64 18.19
C PHE A 16 17.32 13.33 17.77
N ALA A 17 16.83 13.89 17.06
CA ALA A 17 15.56 13.74 16.57
C ALA A 17 15.62 12.85 15.51
N THR A 18 15.44 11.74 15.67
CA THR A 18 15.47 10.95 14.60
C THR A 18 14.16 10.85 14.10
N GLY A 19 13.77 11.46 13.25
CA GLY A 19 12.50 11.35 12.66
C GLY A 19 12.39 10.09 11.91
N PRO A 20 11.29 9.61 11.70
CA PRO A 20 11.07 8.43 11.03
C PRO A 20 11.16 8.72 9.65
N ALA A 21 12.10 8.51 9.09
CA ALA A 21 12.24 8.71 7.74
C ALA A 21 11.29 7.93 6.96
N LEU A 22 10.63 7.00 7.55
CA LEU A 22 9.79 6.25 6.81
C LEU A 22 8.72 6.92 6.11
N ALA A 23 8.20 7.88 6.64
CA ALA A 23 7.10 8.52 6.03
C ALA A 23 7.47 9.12 4.72
N ALA A 24 8.67 9.49 4.59
CA ALA A 24 9.06 10.15 3.39
C ALA A 24 9.20 9.22 2.24
N ASP A 25 9.33 7.98 2.50
CA ASP A 25 9.50 7.08 1.45
C ASP A 25 8.27 6.35 1.09
N ARG A 26 7.14 6.89 1.31
CA ARG A 26 5.97 6.18 0.99
C ARG A 26 5.79 6.13 -0.47
N PRO A 27 5.80 5.03 -1.07
CA PRO A 27 5.63 4.93 -2.48
C PRO A 27 4.24 5.28 -2.90
N GLU A 28 4.10 5.72 -4.10
CA GLU A 28 2.84 6.04 -4.62
C GLU A 28 1.93 4.90 -4.60
N HIS A 29 2.42 3.68 -4.58
CA HIS A 29 1.58 2.53 -4.61
C HIS A 29 1.59 1.82 -3.28
N ALA A 30 1.56 2.57 -2.21
CA ALA A 30 1.53 1.97 -0.89
C ALA A 30 0.28 1.14 -0.72
N CYS A 31 0.43 -0.06 -0.23
CA CYS A 31 -0.69 -0.95 -0.09
C CYS A 31 -1.28 -0.93 1.30
N LEU A 32 -2.55 -1.17 1.40
CA LEU A 32 -3.28 -1.11 2.65
C LEU A 32 -3.11 -2.41 3.41
N ASP A 33 -3.15 -2.32 4.72
CA ASP A 33 -3.10 -3.53 5.52
C ASP A 33 -4.53 -4.09 5.62
N LYS A 34 -4.70 -5.21 6.26
CA LYS A 34 -5.99 -5.84 6.32
C LYS A 34 -7.07 -5.01 6.96
N ALA A 35 -6.74 -4.30 8.02
CA ALA A 35 -7.73 -3.49 8.67
C ALA A 35 -8.15 -2.33 7.77
N GLU A 36 -7.20 -1.72 7.10
CA GLU A 36 -7.50 -0.64 6.19
C GLU A 36 -8.33 -1.13 5.01
N GLN A 37 -8.07 -2.34 4.55
CA GLN A 37 -8.84 -2.91 3.46
C GLN A 37 -10.28 -3.10 3.86
N ARG A 38 -10.53 -3.58 5.06
CA ARG A 38 -11.89 -3.78 5.51
C ARG A 38 -12.63 -2.47 5.58
N ILE A 39 -11.96 -1.44 6.06
CA ILE A 39 -12.57 -0.13 6.14
C ILE A 39 -12.87 0.40 4.76
N ALA A 40 -11.99 0.21 3.82
CA ALA A 40 -12.19 0.70 2.47
C ALA A 40 -13.41 0.03 1.82
N VAL A 41 -13.57 -1.25 2.07
CA VAL A 41 -14.72 -1.96 1.51
C VAL A 41 -15.99 -1.54 2.25
N ALA A 42 -15.93 -1.40 3.56
CA ALA A 42 -17.09 -1.04 4.33
C ALA A 42 -17.57 0.38 4.02
N THR A 43 -16.66 1.26 3.63
CA THR A 43 -17.04 2.62 3.31
C THR A 43 -17.23 2.82 1.81
N HIS A 44 -17.30 1.75 1.08
CA HIS A 44 -17.55 1.77 -0.36
C HIS A 44 -16.49 2.49 -1.18
N ARG A 45 -15.27 2.51 -0.68
CA ARG A 45 -14.18 3.05 -1.44
C ARG A 45 -13.57 1.97 -2.30
N ALA A 46 -13.87 0.73 -2.00
CA ALA A 46 -13.39 -0.38 -2.78
C ALA A 46 -14.47 -1.45 -2.83
N VAL A 47 -14.62 -2.08 -3.97
CA VAL A 47 -15.54 -3.19 -4.14
C VAL A 47 -14.83 -4.41 -3.58
N PRO A 48 -15.54 -5.34 -2.96
CA PRO A 48 -14.88 -6.53 -2.44
C PRO A 48 -14.16 -7.29 -3.53
N LEU A 49 -13.01 -7.82 -3.20
CA LEU A 49 -12.18 -8.52 -4.17
C LEU A 49 -12.93 -9.65 -4.87
N ALA A 50 -13.75 -10.35 -4.13
CA ALA A 50 -14.51 -11.45 -4.71
C ALA A 50 -15.38 -10.99 -5.88
N GLN A 51 -15.94 -9.81 -5.76
CA GLN A 51 -16.76 -9.29 -6.83
C GLN A 51 -15.91 -8.86 -8.01
N ILE A 52 -14.74 -8.32 -7.74
CA ILE A 52 -13.82 -7.93 -8.79
C ILE A 52 -13.43 -9.16 -9.60
N ILE A 53 -13.11 -10.23 -8.94
CA ILE A 53 -12.68 -11.46 -9.62
C ILE A 53 -13.84 -12.06 -10.40
N LYS A 54 -15.04 -12.03 -9.85
CA LYS A 54 -16.18 -12.56 -10.52
C LYS A 54 -16.45 -11.80 -11.82
N SER A 55 -16.38 -10.48 -11.73
CA SER A 55 -16.61 -9.64 -12.88
C SER A 55 -15.52 -9.85 -13.93
N TRP A 56 -14.30 -10.00 -13.48
CA TRP A 56 -13.17 -10.19 -14.36
C TRP A 56 -13.31 -11.50 -15.14
N ARG A 57 -13.73 -12.56 -14.47
CA ARG A 57 -13.93 -13.82 -15.13
C ARG A 57 -15.13 -13.79 -16.08
N ALA A 58 -16.15 -13.04 -15.71
CA ALA A 58 -17.30 -12.89 -16.57
C ALA A 58 -16.95 -12.19 -17.88
N GLN A 59 -15.88 -11.40 -17.86
CA GLN A 59 -15.44 -10.74 -19.07
C GLN A 59 -14.53 -11.62 -19.93
N GLY A 60 -14.38 -12.86 -19.53
CA GLY A 60 -13.60 -13.78 -20.33
C GLY A 60 -12.15 -13.93 -19.94
N HIS A 61 -11.75 -13.30 -18.87
CA HIS A 61 -10.35 -13.41 -18.46
C HIS A 61 -10.17 -14.70 -17.68
N HIS A 62 -9.04 -15.33 -17.84
CA HIS A 62 -8.75 -16.58 -17.19
C HIS A 62 -7.45 -16.46 -16.42
N GLY A 63 -7.17 -17.41 -15.62
CA GLY A 63 -5.95 -17.42 -14.86
C GLY A 63 -6.26 -17.64 -13.40
N GLU A 64 -5.28 -18.10 -12.67
CA GLU A 64 -5.46 -18.36 -11.27
C GLU A 64 -4.94 -17.18 -10.49
N LEU A 65 -5.73 -16.64 -9.59
CA LEU A 65 -5.29 -15.51 -8.80
C LEU A 65 -4.33 -16.03 -7.74
N VAL A 66 -3.09 -15.57 -7.79
CA VAL A 66 -2.09 -15.98 -6.85
C VAL A 66 -1.85 -14.94 -5.80
N ARG A 67 -2.14 -13.69 -6.10
CA ARG A 67 -1.92 -12.65 -5.14
C ARG A 67 -2.77 -11.45 -5.46
N ALA A 68 -3.29 -10.78 -4.46
CA ALA A 68 -4.06 -9.57 -4.65
C ALA A 68 -3.74 -8.61 -3.54
N ARG A 69 -3.54 -7.36 -3.88
CA ARG A 69 -3.26 -6.34 -2.87
C ARG A 69 -4.07 -5.10 -3.21
N LEU A 70 -4.62 -4.46 -2.21
CA LEU A 70 -5.35 -3.22 -2.41
C LEU A 70 -4.39 -2.09 -2.08
N CYS A 71 -4.08 -1.28 -3.04
CA CYS A 71 -3.04 -0.28 -2.89
C CYS A 71 -3.51 1.09 -3.36
N ARG A 72 -2.81 2.12 -2.96
CA ARG A 72 -3.12 3.43 -3.43
C ARG A 72 -2.54 3.60 -4.82
N HIS A 73 -3.30 4.18 -5.70
CA HIS A 73 -2.85 4.40 -7.04
C HIS A 73 -3.29 5.80 -7.40
N GLU A 74 -2.35 6.72 -7.42
CA GLU A 74 -2.64 8.12 -7.60
C GLU A 74 -3.51 8.53 -6.44
N ASP A 75 -4.68 9.06 -6.65
CA ASP A 75 -5.51 9.46 -5.54
C ASP A 75 -6.68 8.52 -5.33
N LYS A 76 -6.61 7.31 -5.80
CA LYS A 76 -7.68 6.37 -5.58
C LYS A 76 -7.11 5.02 -5.21
N LEU A 77 -7.93 4.05 -5.05
CA LEU A 77 -7.50 2.71 -4.68
C LEU A 77 -7.59 1.78 -5.88
N ALA A 78 -6.67 0.87 -5.95
CA ALA A 78 -6.66 -0.11 -7.02
C ALA A 78 -6.21 -1.46 -6.49
N TYR A 79 -6.74 -2.53 -7.07
CA TYR A 79 -6.29 -3.85 -6.74
C TYR A 79 -5.17 -4.22 -7.68
N MET A 80 -4.06 -4.66 -7.11
CA MET A 80 -2.96 -5.14 -7.91
C MET A 80 -3.01 -6.65 -7.86
N LEU A 81 -3.34 -7.24 -8.98
CA LEU A 81 -3.54 -8.68 -9.07
C LEU A 81 -2.39 -9.36 -9.76
N THR A 82 -2.01 -10.52 -9.24
CA THR A 82 -1.02 -11.34 -9.89
C THR A 82 -1.71 -12.65 -10.25
N LEU A 83 -1.69 -12.97 -11.51
CA LEU A 83 -2.39 -14.14 -12.01
C LEU A 83 -1.45 -15.09 -12.69
N LEU A 84 -1.75 -16.37 -12.59
CA LEU A 84 -0.95 -17.38 -13.21
C LEU A 84 -1.75 -17.97 -14.35
N GLY A 85 -1.24 -17.82 -15.54
CA GLY A 85 -1.91 -18.33 -16.72
C GLY A 85 -1.61 -19.79 -16.92
N ARG A 86 -2.29 -20.38 -17.92
CA ARG A 86 -2.15 -21.79 -18.17
C ARG A 86 -0.77 -22.22 -18.48
N SER A 87 -0.01 -21.43 -19.14
CA SER A 87 1.32 -21.82 -19.52
C SER A 87 2.34 -21.54 -18.44
N GLY A 88 1.89 -21.19 -17.25
CA GLY A 88 2.80 -20.83 -16.19
C GLY A 88 3.25 -19.40 -16.26
N LYS A 89 2.67 -18.63 -17.17
CA LYS A 89 3.05 -17.26 -17.32
C LYS A 89 2.40 -16.40 -16.25
N VAL A 90 3.17 -15.52 -15.63
CA VAL A 90 2.65 -14.65 -14.60
C VAL A 90 2.25 -13.32 -15.20
N VAL A 91 1.06 -12.87 -14.92
CA VAL A 91 0.56 -11.62 -15.45
C VAL A 91 0.15 -10.74 -14.29
N ARG A 92 0.49 -9.48 -14.36
CA ARG A 92 0.08 -8.53 -13.34
C ARG A 92 -0.89 -7.55 -13.93
N THR A 93 -1.95 -7.30 -13.24
CA THR A 93 -3.01 -6.42 -13.71
C THR A 93 -3.43 -5.49 -12.61
N THR A 94 -3.63 -4.23 -12.93
CA THR A 94 -4.10 -3.26 -11.97
C THR A 94 -5.54 -2.92 -12.31
N VAL A 95 -6.41 -3.02 -11.32
CA VAL A 95 -7.83 -2.83 -11.53
C VAL A 95 -8.34 -1.76 -10.58
N ASP A 96 -9.15 -0.87 -11.09
CA ASP A 96 -9.73 0.19 -10.25
C ASP A 96 -10.58 -0.47 -9.17
N ALA A 97 -10.32 -0.15 -7.92
CA ALA A 97 -11.01 -0.82 -6.84
C ALA A 97 -12.46 -0.37 -6.69
N ALA A 98 -12.80 0.77 -7.19
CA ALA A 98 -14.16 1.26 -7.07
C ALA A 98 -15.05 0.75 -8.19
N THR A 99 -14.50 0.53 -9.37
CA THR A 99 -15.32 0.15 -10.51
C THR A 99 -15.01 -1.24 -11.05
N GLY A 100 -13.85 -1.76 -10.77
CA GLY A 100 -13.48 -3.05 -11.34
C GLY A 100 -12.89 -2.98 -12.72
N GLU A 101 -12.69 -1.78 -13.24
CA GLU A 101 -12.12 -1.66 -14.57
C GLU A 101 -10.63 -1.83 -14.57
N VAL A 102 -10.11 -2.45 -15.59
CA VAL A 102 -8.67 -2.65 -15.70
C VAL A 102 -8.02 -1.34 -16.03
N ILE A 103 -7.08 -0.90 -15.20
CA ILE A 103 -6.38 0.32 -15.42
C ILE A 103 -5.15 0.02 -16.25
N ASN A 104 -4.47 -1.04 -15.90
CA ASN A 104 -3.26 -1.35 -16.60
C ASN A 104 -3.08 -2.84 -16.53
N GLY A 105 -3.04 -3.49 -17.64
CA GLY A 105 -2.88 -4.92 -17.67
C GLY A 105 -1.72 -5.26 -18.59
N ARG A 106 -0.86 -6.04 -18.14
CA ARG A 106 0.18 -6.42 -18.98
C ARG A 106 0.40 -7.82 -18.92
#